data_af7c4c1829fb3787c5edf98c241e3662
#
_entry.id   af7c4c1829fb3787c5edf98c241e3662
#
_cell.length_a   1.000
_cell.length_b   1.000
_cell.length_c   1.000
_cell.angle_alpha   90.00
_cell.angle_beta   90.00
_cell.angle_gamma   90.00
#
_symmetry.space_group_name_H-M   'P 1'
#
loop_
_entity.id
_entity.type
_entity.pdbx_description
1 polymer ?
#
loop_
_entity_poly.entity_id
_entity_poly.type
_entity_poly.pdbx_seq_one_letter_code
_entity_poly.pdbx_strand_id
1 'polypeptide(L)'
;MPLSHIAGCRGIRDIAGLMSSLQGSINHLGGVQAPSKSTIAYQNQHRSWKVFQDAYYTIRKSLGQLLRQGYNIPEVHRHIKLLDSTTVTLSLNSFPWATYQHEKGRIKLHTVLDFEQSTPDFVHLTNGNVPDCIAAHEINLPKGCIVVADRGYMDFKLLQHWDSCGVKFVARHTESVNFCTIEEWELPDEHQNILKDEVIAMQGAQSKVYKDVQRRVVAHNDEGNYDVELISNDFTLGCNQIAALYRDRWHIKSFFKEIKQLLRIKSFMGTSAHAVLIQVWTALIAFLLVRYLQTLAKQEEVKWNTSNLV
;
A
#
# COMPACT_ATOMS: atom_id res chain seq x y z
N MET A 1 -18.02 -8.03 10.73
CA MET A 1 -16.54 -8.17 10.61
C MET A 1 -15.80 -6.83 10.66
N PRO A 2 -16.05 -5.76 9.83
CA PRO A 2 -15.29 -4.49 9.97
C PRO A 2 -15.40 -3.89 11.38
N LEU A 3 -16.58 -3.86 11.98
CA LEU A 3 -16.78 -3.38 13.35
C LEU A 3 -15.94 -4.14 14.40
N SER A 4 -15.69 -5.43 14.19
CA SER A 4 -14.90 -6.23 15.13
C SER A 4 -13.42 -5.82 15.18
N HIS A 5 -12.88 -5.26 14.08
CA HIS A 5 -11.53 -4.71 14.06
C HIS A 5 -11.46 -3.41 14.89
N ILE A 6 -12.45 -2.53 14.73
CA ILE A 6 -12.54 -1.26 15.49
C ILE A 6 -12.78 -1.56 16.97
N ALA A 7 -13.70 -2.49 17.28
CA ALA A 7 -14.03 -2.89 18.66
C ALA A 7 -12.96 -3.75 19.33
N GLY A 8 -11.89 -4.08 18.61
CA GLY A 8 -10.78 -4.79 19.20
C GLY A 8 -11.04 -6.27 19.55
N CYS A 9 -12.00 -6.95 18.90
CA CYS A 9 -12.29 -8.36 19.13
C CYS A 9 -11.07 -9.25 18.85
N ARG A 10 -10.81 -10.21 19.74
CA ARG A 10 -9.66 -11.12 19.65
C ARG A 10 -10.02 -12.48 19.07
N GLY A 11 -11.32 -12.78 18.95
CA GLY A 11 -11.79 -14.06 18.44
C GLY A 11 -13.27 -14.05 18.06
N ILE A 12 -13.72 -15.15 17.45
CA ILE A 12 -15.12 -15.31 17.01
C ILE A 12 -16.10 -15.22 18.19
N ARG A 13 -15.67 -15.61 19.40
CA ARG A 13 -16.51 -15.50 20.60
C ARG A 13 -16.78 -14.05 20.97
N ASP A 14 -15.76 -13.20 20.87
CA ASP A 14 -15.89 -11.77 21.13
C ASP A 14 -16.81 -11.10 20.11
N ILE A 15 -16.70 -11.51 18.83
CA ILE A 15 -17.60 -11.03 17.77
C ILE A 15 -19.05 -11.42 18.06
N ALA A 16 -19.29 -12.66 18.46
CA ALA A 16 -20.64 -13.12 18.80
C ALA A 16 -21.20 -12.34 20.01
N GLY A 17 -20.37 -12.10 21.03
CA GLY A 17 -20.71 -11.27 22.19
C GLY A 17 -21.03 -9.83 21.79
N LEU A 18 -20.17 -9.20 20.97
CA LEU A 18 -20.40 -7.85 20.44
C LEU A 18 -21.74 -7.77 19.66
N MET A 19 -22.01 -8.73 18.78
CA MET A 19 -23.26 -8.77 18.02
C MET A 19 -24.47 -8.94 18.93
N SER A 20 -24.35 -9.74 20.00
CA SER A 20 -25.40 -9.94 20.99
C SER A 20 -25.66 -8.68 21.84
N SER A 21 -24.62 -7.88 22.14
CA SER A 21 -24.76 -6.63 22.89
C SER A 21 -25.45 -5.52 22.10
N LEU A 22 -25.49 -5.64 20.77
CA LEU A 22 -26.19 -4.71 19.86
C LEU A 22 -27.69 -5.01 19.76
N GLN A 23 -28.29 -5.71 20.74
CA GLN A 23 -29.73 -5.99 20.76
C GLN A 23 -30.54 -4.70 20.58
N GLY A 24 -31.49 -4.71 19.65
CA GLY A 24 -32.28 -3.53 19.25
C GLY A 24 -31.67 -2.70 18.13
N SER A 25 -30.34 -2.68 17.99
CA SER A 25 -29.65 -1.95 16.90
C SER A 25 -29.20 -2.85 15.77
N ILE A 26 -29.32 -4.17 15.91
CA ILE A 26 -28.86 -5.14 14.89
C ILE A 26 -29.61 -5.01 13.56
N ASN A 27 -30.83 -4.49 13.60
CA ASN A 27 -31.64 -4.22 12.39
C ASN A 27 -30.96 -3.17 11.49
N HIS A 28 -30.27 -2.20 12.07
CA HIS A 28 -29.50 -1.20 11.32
C HIS A 28 -28.28 -1.83 10.61
N LEU A 29 -27.85 -3.01 11.04
CA LEU A 29 -26.79 -3.80 10.42
C LEU A 29 -27.34 -4.82 9.41
N GLY A 30 -28.65 -4.77 9.10
CA GLY A 30 -29.31 -5.68 8.16
C GLY A 30 -29.59 -7.07 8.75
N GLY A 31 -29.52 -7.25 10.07
CA GLY A 31 -29.78 -8.51 10.76
C GLY A 31 -31.07 -8.47 11.58
N VAL A 32 -31.78 -9.59 11.66
CA VAL A 32 -32.96 -9.75 12.53
C VAL A 32 -32.55 -10.25 13.92
N GLN A 33 -31.50 -11.07 13.98
CA GLN A 33 -30.99 -11.67 15.21
C GLN A 33 -29.47 -11.79 15.16
N ALA A 34 -28.82 -11.68 16.31
CA ALA A 34 -27.38 -11.89 16.44
C ALA A 34 -26.98 -13.32 16.03
N PRO A 35 -26.01 -13.51 15.11
CA PRO A 35 -25.61 -14.82 14.70
C PRO A 35 -24.86 -15.56 15.83
N SER A 36 -25.07 -16.88 15.91
CA SER A 36 -24.32 -17.72 16.84
C SER A 36 -22.83 -17.79 16.49
N LYS A 37 -21.99 -18.13 17.49
CA LYS A 37 -20.55 -18.37 17.27
C LYS A 37 -20.29 -19.38 16.15
N SER A 38 -21.06 -20.48 16.10
CA SER A 38 -20.94 -21.51 15.07
C SER A 38 -21.30 -20.99 13.67
N THR A 39 -22.33 -20.18 13.56
CA THR A 39 -22.71 -19.53 12.30
C THR A 39 -21.61 -18.60 11.81
N ILE A 40 -21.03 -17.76 12.70
CA ILE A 40 -19.92 -16.88 12.33
C ILE A 40 -18.71 -17.69 11.88
N ALA A 41 -18.34 -18.74 12.61
CA ALA A 41 -17.21 -19.60 12.28
C ALA A 41 -17.40 -20.28 10.93
N TYR A 42 -18.57 -20.86 10.68
CA TYR A 42 -18.90 -21.50 9.42
C TYR A 42 -18.81 -20.51 8.23
N GLN A 43 -19.42 -19.33 8.37
CA GLN A 43 -19.39 -18.31 7.32
C GLN A 43 -17.99 -17.75 7.07
N ASN A 44 -17.16 -17.60 8.11
CA ASN A 44 -15.78 -17.15 7.98
C ASN A 44 -14.91 -18.16 7.20
N GLN A 45 -15.26 -19.42 7.21
CA GLN A 45 -14.53 -20.47 6.50
C GLN A 45 -15.03 -20.67 5.06
N HIS A 46 -16.36 -20.51 4.80
CA HIS A 46 -16.97 -20.94 3.55
C HIS A 46 -17.41 -19.77 2.65
N ARG A 47 -17.64 -18.57 3.21
CA ARG A 47 -18.04 -17.42 2.40
C ARG A 47 -16.88 -16.95 1.50
N SER A 48 -17.22 -16.60 0.25
CA SER A 48 -16.23 -16.02 -0.66
C SER A 48 -15.69 -14.70 -0.12
N TRP A 49 -14.38 -14.59 0.01
CA TRP A 49 -13.69 -13.38 0.42
C TRP A 49 -13.84 -12.23 -0.61
N LYS A 50 -14.14 -12.57 -1.88
CA LYS A 50 -14.33 -11.61 -2.96
C LYS A 50 -15.48 -10.63 -2.68
N VAL A 51 -16.52 -11.07 -1.96
CA VAL A 51 -17.60 -10.17 -1.53
C VAL A 51 -17.07 -8.99 -0.70
N PHE A 52 -16.10 -9.23 0.16
CA PHE A 52 -15.50 -8.16 0.97
C PHE A 52 -14.53 -7.30 0.17
N GLN A 53 -13.84 -7.89 -0.80
CA GLN A 53 -13.03 -7.15 -1.77
C GLN A 53 -13.88 -6.19 -2.59
N ASP A 54 -14.97 -6.67 -3.17
CA ASP A 54 -15.91 -5.87 -3.98
C ASP A 54 -16.54 -4.76 -3.14
N ALA A 55 -16.93 -5.07 -1.89
CA ALA A 55 -17.44 -4.09 -0.96
C ALA A 55 -16.39 -3.00 -0.65
N TYR A 56 -15.12 -3.37 -0.44
CA TYR A 56 -14.03 -2.42 -0.22
C TYR A 56 -13.93 -1.42 -1.38
N TYR A 57 -13.83 -1.92 -2.62
CA TYR A 57 -13.67 -1.06 -3.79
C TYR A 57 -14.91 -0.20 -4.05
N THR A 58 -16.11 -0.73 -3.79
CA THR A 58 -17.37 0.02 -3.90
C THR A 58 -17.40 1.17 -2.90
N ILE A 59 -17.13 0.91 -1.63
CA ILE A 59 -17.07 1.93 -0.58
C ILE A 59 -15.99 2.98 -0.90
N ARG A 60 -14.80 2.53 -1.28
CA ARG A 60 -13.70 3.42 -1.64
C ARG A 60 -14.08 4.35 -2.79
N LYS A 61 -14.70 3.81 -3.84
CA LYS A 61 -15.19 4.60 -4.98
C LYS A 61 -16.21 5.66 -4.56
N SER A 62 -17.14 5.28 -3.68
CA SER A 62 -18.17 6.20 -3.16
C SER A 62 -17.59 7.32 -2.28
N LEU A 63 -16.53 7.04 -1.54
CA LEU A 63 -15.90 7.97 -0.62
C LEU A 63 -14.73 8.76 -1.23
N GLY A 64 -14.30 8.43 -2.46
CA GLY A 64 -13.03 8.86 -3.03
C GLY A 64 -12.79 10.38 -3.00
N GLN A 65 -13.80 11.21 -3.29
CA GLN A 65 -13.65 12.67 -3.23
C GLN A 65 -13.59 13.19 -1.79
N LEU A 66 -14.31 12.56 -0.88
CA LEU A 66 -14.36 12.95 0.54
C LEU A 66 -13.06 12.60 1.28
N LEU A 67 -12.33 11.58 0.81
CA LEU A 67 -11.09 11.11 1.45
C LEU A 67 -9.84 11.88 1.04
N ARG A 68 -9.93 12.85 0.13
CA ARG A 68 -8.78 13.68 -0.25
C ARG A 68 -8.30 14.49 0.94
N GLN A 69 -7.04 14.27 1.35
CA GLN A 69 -6.45 14.93 2.52
C GLN A 69 -5.61 16.15 2.17
N GLY A 70 -5.60 16.55 0.90
CA GLY A 70 -4.81 17.69 0.44
C GLY A 70 -3.29 17.44 0.44
N TYR A 71 -2.85 16.17 0.54
CA TYR A 71 -1.45 15.85 0.29
C TYR A 71 -1.14 16.14 -1.17
N ASN A 72 -0.28 17.09 -1.40
CA ASN A 72 0.27 17.38 -2.71
C ASN A 72 1.75 17.74 -2.58
N ILE A 73 2.47 17.53 -3.66
CA ILE A 73 3.82 18.08 -3.81
C ILE A 73 3.67 19.30 -4.68
N PRO A 74 4.19 20.47 -4.27
CA PRO A 74 4.06 21.71 -5.03
C PRO A 74 4.39 21.49 -6.51
N GLU A 75 3.53 22.02 -7.39
CA GLU A 75 3.66 21.94 -8.84
C GLU A 75 3.55 20.54 -9.48
N VAL A 76 3.32 19.50 -8.70
CA VAL A 76 3.04 18.15 -9.25
C VAL A 76 1.54 17.96 -9.40
N HIS A 77 1.02 18.18 -10.61
CA HIS A 77 -0.41 18.10 -10.94
C HIS A 77 -0.82 16.70 -11.46
N ARG A 78 -0.14 15.65 -11.06
CA ARG A 78 -0.41 14.27 -11.46
C ARG A 78 -0.79 13.41 -10.27
N HIS A 79 -1.60 12.39 -10.51
CA HIS A 79 -1.90 11.40 -9.47
C HIS A 79 -0.64 10.62 -9.08
N ILE A 80 -0.30 10.67 -7.81
CA ILE A 80 0.85 9.97 -7.25
C ILE A 80 0.38 8.67 -6.64
N LYS A 81 1.06 7.58 -6.99
CA LYS A 81 0.80 6.21 -6.50
C LYS A 81 2.04 5.70 -5.79
N LEU A 82 1.90 5.36 -4.52
CA LEU A 82 2.99 4.78 -3.74
C LEU A 82 2.86 3.25 -3.81
N LEU A 83 3.90 2.58 -4.28
CA LEU A 83 3.96 1.13 -4.40
C LEU A 83 4.93 0.55 -3.38
N ASP A 84 4.42 -0.32 -2.53
CA ASP A 84 5.24 -1.06 -1.57
C ASP A 84 4.53 -2.36 -1.15
N SER A 85 5.24 -3.23 -0.45
CA SER A 85 4.67 -4.46 0.10
C SER A 85 4.94 -4.57 1.60
N THR A 86 4.09 -5.33 2.26
CA THR A 86 4.31 -5.67 3.65
C THR A 86 4.03 -7.14 3.90
N THR A 87 4.86 -7.76 4.75
CA THR A 87 4.75 -9.16 5.12
C THR A 87 3.95 -9.31 6.42
N VAL A 88 3.04 -10.27 6.41
CA VAL A 88 2.31 -10.75 7.58
C VAL A 88 2.77 -12.17 7.87
N THR A 89 3.37 -12.38 9.04
CA THR A 89 3.86 -13.69 9.47
C THR A 89 2.73 -14.50 10.11
N LEU A 90 2.57 -15.75 9.68
CA LEU A 90 1.58 -16.69 10.17
C LEU A 90 2.31 -17.88 10.83
N SER A 91 1.72 -18.46 11.87
CA SER A 91 2.24 -19.71 12.47
C SER A 91 1.93 -20.89 11.56
N LEU A 92 2.94 -21.62 11.08
CA LEU A 92 2.75 -22.80 10.21
C LEU A 92 1.89 -23.89 10.85
N ASN A 93 2.00 -24.08 12.16
CA ASN A 93 1.18 -25.06 12.87
C ASN A 93 -0.33 -24.76 12.74
N SER A 94 -0.68 -23.47 12.58
CA SER A 94 -2.08 -23.04 12.42
C SER A 94 -2.45 -22.78 10.96
N PHE A 95 -1.46 -22.50 10.09
CA PHE A 95 -1.67 -22.10 8.69
C PHE A 95 -0.76 -22.89 7.73
N PRO A 96 -0.96 -24.21 7.59
CA PRO A 96 -0.07 -25.07 6.79
C PRO A 96 -0.06 -24.73 5.29
N TRP A 97 -1.09 -24.04 4.80
CA TRP A 97 -1.19 -23.57 3.41
C TRP A 97 -0.28 -22.36 3.10
N ALA A 98 0.18 -21.62 4.12
CA ALA A 98 1.02 -20.43 3.96
C ALA A 98 2.51 -20.77 3.98
N THR A 99 2.94 -21.77 3.23
CA THR A 99 4.31 -22.30 3.26
C THR A 99 5.35 -21.27 2.82
N TYR A 100 6.34 -21.05 3.69
CA TYR A 100 7.57 -20.30 3.40
C TYR A 100 8.71 -20.90 4.25
N GLN A 101 9.79 -21.41 3.58
CA GLN A 101 11.00 -21.95 4.24
C GLN A 101 10.74 -22.59 5.62
N HIS A 102 10.53 -23.87 5.68
CA HIS A 102 10.49 -24.84 6.79
C HIS A 102 9.92 -24.41 8.16
N GLU A 103 9.83 -23.13 8.54
CA GLU A 103 9.44 -22.76 9.91
C GLU A 103 8.37 -21.67 10.06
N LYS A 104 8.08 -20.83 9.05
CA LYS A 104 7.13 -19.72 9.18
C LYS A 104 6.29 -19.53 7.93
N GLY A 105 4.97 -19.59 8.05
CA GLY A 105 4.05 -19.14 7.02
C GLY A 105 4.11 -17.62 6.86
N ARG A 106 4.09 -17.14 5.63
CA ARG A 106 4.05 -15.70 5.34
C ARG A 106 3.10 -15.42 4.19
N ILE A 107 2.32 -14.39 4.33
CA ILE A 107 1.60 -13.75 3.23
C ILE A 107 2.16 -12.34 3.02
N LYS A 108 2.15 -11.89 1.79
CA LYS A 108 2.61 -10.56 1.43
C LYS A 108 1.46 -9.76 0.85
N LEU A 109 1.30 -8.53 1.32
CA LEU A 109 0.33 -7.56 0.79
C LEU A 109 1.10 -6.59 -0.09
N HIS A 110 0.95 -6.70 -1.40
CA HIS A 110 1.43 -5.70 -2.36
C HIS A 110 0.34 -4.64 -2.49
N THR A 111 0.70 -3.40 -2.29
CA THR A 111 -0.27 -2.31 -2.18
C THR A 111 0.14 -1.14 -3.05
N VAL A 112 -0.80 -0.63 -3.84
CA VAL A 112 -0.73 0.69 -4.44
C VAL A 112 -1.57 1.63 -3.60
N LEU A 113 -0.94 2.57 -2.93
CA LEU A 113 -1.59 3.60 -2.13
C LEU A 113 -1.78 4.87 -2.96
N ASP A 114 -2.99 5.38 -3.02
CA ASP A 114 -3.25 6.72 -3.54
C ASP A 114 -2.72 7.75 -2.56
N PHE A 115 -1.81 8.62 -3.01
CA PHE A 115 -1.15 9.57 -2.13
C PHE A 115 -2.12 10.65 -1.61
N GLU A 116 -2.98 11.20 -2.48
CA GLU A 116 -3.93 12.24 -2.12
C GLU A 116 -4.98 11.76 -1.12
N GLN A 117 -5.45 10.53 -1.29
CA GLN A 117 -6.50 9.93 -0.45
C GLN A 117 -5.93 9.17 0.75
N SER A 118 -4.63 8.83 0.72
CA SER A 118 -3.98 7.93 1.69
C SER A 118 -4.72 6.60 1.88
N THR A 119 -5.31 6.08 0.81
CA THR A 119 -6.07 4.82 0.80
C THR A 119 -5.58 3.89 -0.30
N PRO A 120 -5.60 2.56 -0.08
CA PRO A 120 -5.23 1.59 -1.11
C PRO A 120 -6.12 1.65 -2.35
N ASP A 121 -5.50 1.89 -3.51
CA ASP A 121 -6.12 1.74 -4.83
C ASP A 121 -6.17 0.29 -5.26
N PHE A 122 -5.14 -0.46 -4.89
CA PHE A 122 -4.97 -1.84 -5.25
C PHE A 122 -4.28 -2.60 -4.12
N VAL A 123 -4.77 -3.80 -3.84
CA VAL A 123 -4.16 -4.73 -2.88
C VAL A 123 -4.15 -6.12 -3.49
N HIS A 124 -2.95 -6.68 -3.65
CA HIS A 124 -2.73 -8.04 -4.11
C HIS A 124 -2.06 -8.87 -3.02
N LEU A 125 -2.63 -10.03 -2.72
CA LEU A 125 -2.11 -10.94 -1.69
C LEU A 125 -1.41 -12.12 -2.35
N THR A 126 -0.16 -12.33 -1.98
CA THR A 126 0.65 -13.45 -2.45
C THR A 126 1.24 -14.24 -1.28
N ASN A 127 1.81 -15.41 -1.59
CA ASN A 127 2.70 -16.08 -0.66
C ASN A 127 3.95 -15.20 -0.41
N GLY A 128 4.51 -15.29 0.78
CA GLY A 128 5.63 -14.44 1.21
C GLY A 128 6.93 -14.59 0.40
N ASN A 129 7.05 -15.63 -0.44
CA ASN A 129 8.20 -15.89 -1.30
C ASN A 129 8.11 -15.21 -2.68
N VAL A 130 6.96 -14.64 -3.04
CA VAL A 130 6.81 -13.95 -4.33
C VAL A 130 7.61 -12.65 -4.29
N PRO A 131 8.56 -12.42 -5.22
CA PRO A 131 9.29 -11.16 -5.31
C PRO A 131 8.35 -9.99 -5.61
N ASP A 132 8.69 -8.80 -5.10
CA ASP A 132 7.85 -7.61 -5.25
C ASP A 132 7.69 -7.19 -6.71
N CYS A 133 8.77 -7.25 -7.48
CA CYS A 133 8.74 -6.92 -8.90
C CYS A 133 7.82 -7.86 -9.71
N ILE A 134 7.76 -9.16 -9.37
CA ILE A 134 6.88 -10.12 -10.05
C ILE A 134 5.41 -9.78 -9.80
N ALA A 135 5.04 -9.52 -8.54
CA ALA A 135 3.68 -9.13 -8.21
C ALA A 135 3.28 -7.79 -8.85
N ALA A 136 4.23 -6.88 -9.04
CA ALA A 136 3.98 -5.58 -9.63
C ALA A 136 3.62 -5.63 -11.13
N HIS A 137 4.01 -6.67 -11.85
CA HIS A 137 3.59 -6.88 -13.25
C HIS A 137 2.08 -7.12 -13.40
N GLU A 138 1.40 -7.56 -12.34
CA GLU A 138 -0.06 -7.76 -12.33
C GLU A 138 -0.84 -6.48 -12.01
N ILE A 139 -0.14 -5.39 -11.70
CA ILE A 139 -0.74 -4.13 -11.27
C ILE A 139 -0.95 -3.22 -12.47
N ASN A 140 -2.20 -2.93 -12.78
CA ASN A 140 -2.55 -1.95 -13.80
C ASN A 140 -2.59 -0.54 -13.20
N LEU A 141 -1.62 0.29 -13.58
CA LEU A 141 -1.56 1.69 -13.18
C LEU A 141 -2.22 2.60 -14.20
N PRO A 142 -2.91 3.67 -13.79
CA PRO A 142 -3.52 4.61 -14.72
C PRO A 142 -2.46 5.35 -15.55
N LYS A 143 -2.71 5.52 -16.84
CA LYS A 143 -1.87 6.34 -17.72
C LYS A 143 -1.73 7.76 -17.17
N GLY A 144 -0.52 8.30 -17.21
CA GLY A 144 -0.22 9.66 -16.74
C GLY A 144 0.01 9.80 -15.25
N CYS A 145 -0.20 8.75 -14.44
CA CYS A 145 0.18 8.79 -13.02
C CYS A 145 1.69 8.68 -12.84
N ILE A 146 2.15 9.05 -11.64
CA ILE A 146 3.53 8.82 -11.18
C ILE A 146 3.50 7.70 -10.15
N VAL A 147 4.22 6.61 -10.38
CA VAL A 147 4.42 5.56 -9.38
C VAL A 147 5.76 5.75 -8.67
N VAL A 148 5.74 5.73 -7.35
CA VAL A 148 6.94 5.80 -6.51
C VAL A 148 7.16 4.44 -5.88
N ALA A 149 8.33 3.85 -6.11
CA ALA A 149 8.65 2.49 -5.68
C ALA A 149 10.02 2.38 -5.02
N ASP A 150 10.18 1.37 -4.15
CA ASP A 150 11.47 1.07 -3.51
C ASP A 150 12.35 0.20 -4.44
N ARG A 151 13.61 0.01 -4.03
CA ARG A 151 14.59 -0.83 -4.73
C ARG A 151 14.13 -2.26 -5.03
N GLY A 152 13.20 -2.80 -4.25
CA GLY A 152 12.60 -4.13 -4.48
C GLY A 152 11.80 -4.25 -5.78
N TYR A 153 11.46 -3.13 -6.39
CA TYR A 153 10.75 -3.02 -7.67
C TYR A 153 11.67 -2.65 -8.84
N MET A 154 13.00 -2.64 -8.62
CA MET A 154 13.97 -2.29 -9.62
C MET A 154 14.16 -3.47 -10.60
N ASP A 155 13.22 -3.59 -11.52
CA ASP A 155 13.22 -4.55 -12.63
C ASP A 155 13.00 -3.80 -13.95
N PHE A 156 13.94 -3.88 -14.87
CA PHE A 156 13.88 -3.09 -16.12
C PHE A 156 12.74 -3.50 -17.04
N LYS A 157 12.25 -4.74 -16.97
CA LYS A 157 11.05 -5.15 -17.72
C LYS A 157 9.81 -4.48 -17.15
N LEU A 158 9.74 -4.37 -15.83
CA LEU A 158 8.66 -3.67 -15.14
C LEU A 158 8.69 -2.17 -15.47
N LEU A 159 9.85 -1.52 -15.38
CA LEU A 159 10.00 -0.10 -15.70
C LEU A 159 9.67 0.19 -17.17
N GLN A 160 10.12 -0.66 -18.09
CA GLN A 160 9.77 -0.56 -19.51
C GLN A 160 8.26 -0.76 -19.75
N HIS A 161 7.65 -1.69 -19.03
CA HIS A 161 6.20 -1.91 -19.11
C HIS A 161 5.44 -0.65 -18.64
N TRP A 162 5.80 -0.06 -17.51
CA TRP A 162 5.17 1.17 -17.03
C TRP A 162 5.33 2.32 -18.03
N ASP A 163 6.53 2.51 -18.55
CA ASP A 163 6.80 3.56 -19.54
C ASP A 163 5.97 3.38 -20.81
N SER A 164 5.91 2.15 -21.34
CA SER A 164 5.08 1.81 -22.51
C SER A 164 3.58 2.05 -22.30
N CYS A 165 3.11 1.93 -21.05
CA CYS A 165 1.74 2.25 -20.65
C CYS A 165 1.52 3.75 -20.41
N GLY A 166 2.56 4.58 -20.54
CA GLY A 166 2.51 6.02 -20.28
C GLY A 166 2.44 6.36 -18.78
N VAL A 167 2.95 5.48 -17.93
CA VAL A 167 3.12 5.68 -16.49
C VAL A 167 4.50 6.26 -16.24
N LYS A 168 4.58 7.32 -15.44
CA LYS A 168 5.84 7.86 -14.94
C LYS A 168 6.24 7.15 -13.66
N PHE A 169 7.54 6.99 -13.43
CA PHE A 169 8.02 6.36 -12.22
C PHE A 169 9.16 7.13 -11.55
N VAL A 170 9.26 6.98 -10.24
CA VAL A 170 10.43 7.33 -9.43
C VAL A 170 10.78 6.09 -8.62
N ALA A 171 11.91 5.45 -8.94
CA ALA A 171 12.35 4.22 -8.29
C ALA A 171 13.76 4.40 -7.71
N ARG A 172 13.99 3.77 -6.54
CA ARG A 172 15.32 3.80 -5.94
C ARG A 172 16.25 2.85 -6.72
N HIS A 173 17.38 3.40 -7.14
CA HIS A 173 18.43 2.66 -7.83
C HIS A 173 19.13 1.62 -6.93
N THR A 174 19.71 0.60 -7.56
CA THR A 174 20.56 -0.41 -6.89
C THR A 174 21.97 -0.34 -7.47
N GLU A 175 22.98 -0.44 -6.62
CA GLU A 175 24.41 -0.34 -6.98
C GLU A 175 24.88 -1.32 -8.07
N SER A 176 24.10 -2.35 -8.36
CA SER A 176 24.42 -3.40 -9.35
C SER A 176 24.09 -3.02 -10.80
N VAL A 177 23.60 -1.82 -11.06
CA VAL A 177 23.16 -1.40 -12.40
C VAL A 177 24.24 -0.56 -13.06
N ASN A 178 24.68 -1.00 -14.25
CA ASN A 178 25.65 -0.29 -15.06
C ASN A 178 24.94 0.69 -16.00
N PHE A 179 25.40 1.93 -16.01
CA PHE A 179 24.93 2.99 -16.89
C PHE A 179 26.09 3.85 -17.37
N CYS A 180 25.87 4.66 -18.39
CA CYS A 180 26.73 5.79 -18.74
C CYS A 180 25.93 7.09 -18.62
N THR A 181 26.56 8.12 -18.09
CA THR A 181 26.02 9.46 -18.09
C THR A 181 26.14 10.05 -19.49
N ILE A 182 25.04 10.55 -20.04
CA ILE A 182 24.98 11.21 -21.34
C ILE A 182 25.11 12.71 -21.15
N GLU A 183 24.43 13.27 -20.16
CA GLU A 183 24.33 14.69 -19.89
C GLU A 183 24.22 14.91 -18.37
N GLU A 184 24.91 15.89 -17.85
CA GLU A 184 24.74 16.38 -16.47
C GLU A 184 23.96 17.70 -16.52
N TRP A 185 22.92 17.82 -15.72
CA TRP A 185 22.11 19.01 -15.64
C TRP A 185 22.60 19.92 -14.51
N GLU A 186 22.56 21.21 -14.76
CA GLU A 186 22.85 22.21 -13.72
C GLU A 186 21.78 22.11 -12.62
N LEU A 187 22.26 22.13 -11.38
CA LEU A 187 21.37 22.14 -10.23
C LEU A 187 20.80 23.55 -10.04
N PRO A 188 19.51 23.67 -9.70
CA PRO A 188 18.92 24.98 -9.39
C PRO A 188 19.56 25.55 -8.11
N ASP A 189 19.64 26.90 -8.00
CA ASP A 189 20.25 27.57 -6.84
C ASP A 189 19.62 27.14 -5.50
N GLU A 190 18.33 26.81 -5.49
CA GLU A 190 17.60 26.33 -4.32
C GLU A 190 17.48 24.78 -4.30
N HIS A 191 18.57 24.08 -4.62
CA HIS A 191 18.56 22.61 -4.51
C HIS A 191 18.62 22.15 -3.05
N GLN A 192 17.64 21.34 -2.65
CA GLN A 192 17.55 20.76 -1.31
C GLN A 192 18.32 19.43 -1.28
N ASN A 193 19.58 19.45 -0.81
CA ASN A 193 20.39 18.23 -0.65
C ASN A 193 20.53 17.37 -1.93
N ILE A 194 20.38 17.96 -3.10
CA ILE A 194 20.60 17.28 -4.37
C ILE A 194 22.08 17.37 -4.70
N LEU A 195 22.69 16.23 -4.97
CA LEU A 195 24.11 16.12 -5.31
C LEU A 195 24.33 16.04 -6.81
N LYS A 196 23.40 15.39 -7.54
CA LYS A 196 23.48 15.20 -8.99
C LYS A 196 22.11 15.12 -9.63
N ASP A 197 22.03 15.59 -10.86
CA ASP A 197 20.89 15.44 -11.77
C ASP A 197 21.45 15.13 -13.17
N GLU A 198 21.21 13.93 -13.65
CA GLU A 198 21.89 13.39 -14.84
C GLU A 198 20.91 12.68 -15.77
N VAL A 199 21.16 12.75 -17.05
CA VAL A 199 20.55 11.86 -18.06
C VAL A 199 21.49 10.69 -18.26
N ILE A 200 20.97 9.48 -18.10
CA ILE A 200 21.74 8.24 -18.19
C ILE A 200 21.18 7.29 -19.23
N ALA A 201 22.05 6.48 -19.82
CA ALA A 201 21.66 5.31 -20.61
C ALA A 201 22.15 4.03 -19.95
N MET A 202 21.29 3.02 -19.91
CA MET A 202 21.64 1.72 -19.37
C MET A 202 22.68 1.03 -20.23
N GLN A 203 23.57 0.27 -19.59
CA GLN A 203 24.59 -0.52 -20.28
C GLN A 203 24.41 -2.02 -20.03
N GLY A 204 25.07 -2.83 -20.85
CA GLY A 204 25.07 -4.29 -20.72
C GLY A 204 23.73 -4.94 -21.04
N ALA A 205 23.30 -5.90 -20.21
CA ALA A 205 22.06 -6.64 -20.45
C ALA A 205 20.80 -5.77 -20.30
N GLN A 206 20.84 -4.77 -19.43
CA GLN A 206 19.72 -3.86 -19.14
C GLN A 206 19.37 -2.98 -20.35
N SER A 207 20.37 -2.54 -21.14
CA SER A 207 20.15 -1.73 -22.33
C SER A 207 19.37 -2.45 -23.44
N LYS A 208 19.33 -3.79 -23.41
CA LYS A 208 18.52 -4.59 -24.33
C LYS A 208 17.05 -4.61 -23.95
N VAL A 209 16.76 -4.43 -22.67
CA VAL A 209 15.41 -4.46 -22.11
C VAL A 209 14.80 -3.06 -22.11
N TYR A 210 15.51 -2.09 -21.55
CA TYR A 210 15.09 -0.68 -21.51
C TYR A 210 16.08 0.14 -22.33
N LYS A 211 15.64 0.60 -23.50
CA LYS A 211 16.50 1.27 -24.49
C LYS A 211 16.52 2.78 -24.35
N ASP A 212 15.46 3.33 -23.78
CA ASP A 212 15.31 4.77 -23.66
C ASP A 212 16.19 5.30 -22.52
N VAL A 213 16.60 6.56 -22.64
CA VAL A 213 17.35 7.26 -21.60
C VAL A 213 16.49 7.47 -20.37
N GLN A 214 17.12 7.50 -19.23
CA GLN A 214 16.48 7.73 -17.94
C GLN A 214 17.16 8.90 -17.24
N ARG A 215 16.45 9.50 -16.30
CA ARG A 215 17.00 10.53 -15.45
C ARG A 215 17.43 9.93 -14.13
N ARG A 216 18.62 10.27 -13.68
CA ARG A 216 19.17 9.88 -12.37
C ARG A 216 19.31 11.12 -11.50
N VAL A 217 18.71 11.09 -10.33
CA VAL A 217 18.83 12.14 -9.31
C VAL A 217 19.47 11.52 -8.08
N VAL A 218 20.55 12.13 -7.58
CA VAL A 218 21.21 11.74 -6.33
C VAL A 218 20.91 12.77 -5.28
N ALA A 219 20.30 12.36 -4.18
CA ALA A 219 19.95 13.22 -3.07
C ALA A 219 20.58 12.71 -1.77
N HIS A 220 21.11 13.61 -0.96
CA HIS A 220 21.61 13.28 0.37
C HIS A 220 20.47 13.21 1.38
N ASN A 221 20.50 12.16 2.21
CA ASN A 221 19.56 12.03 3.33
C ASN A 221 20.29 12.39 4.62
N ASP A 222 20.03 13.58 5.14
CA ASP A 222 20.68 14.11 6.34
C ASP A 222 20.40 13.26 7.59
N GLU A 223 19.17 12.75 7.76
CA GLU A 223 18.81 11.94 8.92
C GLU A 223 19.58 10.62 8.98
N GLY A 224 19.84 10.01 7.83
CA GLY A 224 20.53 8.72 7.72
C GLY A 224 22.01 8.85 7.36
N ASN A 225 22.48 10.05 6.99
CA ASN A 225 23.83 10.34 6.49
C ASN A 225 24.26 9.37 5.37
N TYR A 226 23.39 9.22 4.35
CA TYR A 226 23.67 8.41 3.16
C TYR A 226 22.98 8.99 1.91
N ASP A 227 23.52 8.69 0.75
CA ASP A 227 22.96 9.13 -0.51
C ASP A 227 21.90 8.16 -1.01
N VAL A 228 20.86 8.73 -1.63
CA VAL A 228 19.79 8.00 -2.28
C VAL A 228 19.85 8.29 -3.77
N GLU A 229 20.01 7.24 -4.55
CA GLU A 229 19.99 7.33 -6.00
C GLU A 229 18.61 6.95 -6.53
N LEU A 230 18.01 7.85 -7.30
CA LEU A 230 16.67 7.72 -7.86
C LEU A 230 16.76 7.70 -9.38
N ILE A 231 15.99 6.80 -10.00
CA ILE A 231 15.81 6.73 -11.46
C ILE A 231 14.37 7.07 -11.81
N SER A 232 14.20 7.85 -12.86
CA SER A 232 12.90 8.26 -13.36
C SER A 232 12.89 8.32 -14.89
N ASN A 233 11.71 8.10 -15.48
CA ASN A 233 11.43 8.41 -16.87
C ASN A 233 10.72 9.77 -17.03
N ASP A 234 10.66 10.57 -15.96
CA ASP A 234 10.05 11.90 -15.99
C ASP A 234 11.11 12.99 -16.10
N PHE A 235 11.17 13.64 -17.25
CA PHE A 235 12.08 14.75 -17.55
C PHE A 235 11.43 16.11 -17.33
N THR A 236 10.17 16.16 -16.88
CA THR A 236 9.43 17.41 -16.68
C THR A 236 9.41 17.89 -15.24
N LEU A 237 9.66 16.98 -14.29
CA LEU A 237 9.74 17.32 -12.86
C LEU A 237 11.10 17.95 -12.53
N GLY A 238 11.15 18.84 -11.54
CA GLY A 238 12.41 19.32 -10.96
C GLY A 238 13.09 18.21 -10.11
N CYS A 239 14.42 18.28 -9.92
CA CYS A 239 15.15 17.33 -9.10
C CYS A 239 14.66 17.31 -7.65
N ASN A 240 14.31 18.49 -7.09
CA ASN A 240 13.71 18.60 -5.76
C ASN A 240 12.37 17.87 -5.65
N GLN A 241 11.55 17.92 -6.72
CA GLN A 241 10.25 17.23 -6.77
C GLN A 241 10.43 15.71 -6.81
N ILE A 242 11.41 15.21 -7.58
CA ILE A 242 11.74 13.78 -7.63
C ILE A 242 12.19 13.29 -6.24
N ALA A 243 13.05 14.04 -5.57
CA ALA A 243 13.51 13.70 -4.23
C ALA A 243 12.37 13.75 -3.20
N ALA A 244 11.49 14.78 -3.27
CA ALA A 244 10.32 14.91 -2.41
C ALA A 244 9.33 13.75 -2.60
N LEU A 245 9.05 13.36 -3.85
CA LEU A 245 8.21 12.19 -4.16
C LEU A 245 8.73 10.93 -3.48
N TYR A 246 10.03 10.69 -3.56
CA TYR A 246 10.60 9.51 -2.94
C TYR A 246 10.60 9.58 -1.40
N ARG A 247 10.88 10.75 -0.82
CA ARG A 247 10.80 10.97 0.63
C ARG A 247 9.40 10.67 1.14
N ASP A 248 8.38 11.16 0.46
CA ASP A 248 6.98 11.02 0.86
C ASP A 248 6.45 9.57 0.70
N ARG A 249 7.23 8.66 0.11
CA ARG A 249 6.94 7.22 0.13
C ARG A 249 6.74 6.64 1.54
N TRP A 250 7.21 7.33 2.58
CA TRP A 250 6.95 6.92 3.97
C TRP A 250 5.47 6.84 4.33
N HIS A 251 4.59 7.54 3.64
CA HIS A 251 3.15 7.46 3.87
C HIS A 251 2.61 6.03 3.74
N ILE A 252 3.11 5.23 2.81
CA ILE A 252 2.69 3.83 2.68
C ILE A 252 3.13 2.96 3.87
N LYS A 253 4.26 3.28 4.51
CA LYS A 253 4.72 2.57 5.71
C LYS A 253 3.83 2.89 6.92
N SER A 254 3.35 4.12 7.03
CA SER A 254 2.36 4.52 8.04
C SER A 254 1.05 3.75 7.84
N PHE A 255 0.55 3.65 6.62
CA PHE A 255 -0.58 2.80 6.28
C PHE A 255 -0.34 1.34 6.70
N PHE A 256 0.82 0.76 6.40
CA PHE A 256 1.12 -0.62 6.81
C PHE A 256 1.17 -0.80 8.32
N LYS A 257 1.62 0.18 9.06
CA LYS A 257 1.57 0.15 10.53
C LYS A 257 0.14 0.10 11.03
N GLU A 258 -0.74 0.97 10.52
CA GLU A 258 -2.15 1.02 10.90
C GLU A 258 -2.90 -0.27 10.52
N ILE A 259 -2.73 -0.77 9.28
CA ILE A 259 -3.43 -1.98 8.86
C ILE A 259 -2.96 -3.22 9.66
N LYS A 260 -1.68 -3.29 10.02
CA LYS A 260 -1.16 -4.36 10.89
C LYS A 260 -1.74 -4.30 12.30
N GLN A 261 -2.00 -3.11 12.83
CA GLN A 261 -2.68 -2.95 14.12
C GLN A 261 -4.13 -3.42 14.03
N LEU A 262 -4.87 -3.00 13.00
CA LEU A 262 -6.25 -3.44 12.76
C LEU A 262 -6.35 -4.95 12.53
N LEU A 263 -5.43 -5.53 11.78
CA LEU A 263 -5.38 -6.97 11.52
C LEU A 263 -5.11 -7.81 12.76
N ARG A 264 -4.51 -7.23 13.81
CA ARG A 264 -4.07 -7.96 15.00
C ARG A 264 -3.37 -9.28 14.63
N ILE A 265 -2.27 -9.17 13.90
CA ILE A 265 -1.51 -10.25 13.24
C ILE A 265 -1.26 -11.48 14.14
N LYS A 266 -1.24 -11.29 15.47
CA LYS A 266 -1.04 -12.37 16.43
C LYS A 266 -2.29 -13.22 16.71
N SER A 267 -3.48 -12.83 16.21
CA SER A 267 -4.76 -13.50 16.51
C SER A 267 -5.71 -13.48 15.30
N PHE A 268 -5.36 -14.25 14.27
CA PHE A 268 -6.31 -14.49 13.18
C PHE A 268 -7.52 -15.27 13.69
N MET A 269 -8.72 -14.86 13.26
CA MET A 269 -10.01 -15.42 13.71
C MET A 269 -10.38 -16.72 13.00
N GLY A 270 -9.48 -17.31 12.25
CA GLY A 270 -9.62 -18.59 11.55
C GLY A 270 -8.33 -18.95 10.85
N THR A 271 -8.14 -20.23 10.57
CA THR A 271 -6.88 -20.78 10.04
C THR A 271 -6.93 -21.05 8.53
N SER A 272 -8.12 -21.06 7.92
CA SER A 272 -8.26 -21.27 6.48
C SER A 272 -7.80 -20.04 5.69
N ALA A 273 -7.35 -20.25 4.43
CA ALA A 273 -7.00 -19.17 3.52
C ALA A 273 -8.15 -18.16 3.34
N HIS A 274 -9.38 -18.65 3.21
CA HIS A 274 -10.58 -17.80 3.12
C HIS A 274 -10.76 -16.93 4.36
N ALA A 275 -10.58 -17.47 5.56
CA ALA A 275 -10.73 -16.72 6.80
C ALA A 275 -9.70 -15.60 6.91
N VAL A 276 -8.44 -15.85 6.52
CA VAL A 276 -7.37 -14.85 6.51
C VAL A 276 -7.67 -13.74 5.49
N LEU A 277 -8.08 -14.10 4.27
CA LEU A 277 -8.45 -13.13 3.24
C LEU A 277 -9.66 -12.28 3.65
N ILE A 278 -10.70 -12.89 4.25
CA ILE A 278 -11.84 -12.15 4.82
C ILE A 278 -11.37 -11.17 5.88
N GLN A 279 -10.48 -11.58 6.76
CA GLN A 279 -9.97 -10.70 7.82
C GLN A 279 -9.17 -9.52 7.25
N VAL A 280 -8.34 -9.74 6.24
CA VAL A 280 -7.60 -8.67 5.55
C VAL A 280 -8.57 -7.66 4.91
N TRP A 281 -9.52 -8.13 4.10
CA TRP A 281 -10.46 -7.24 3.42
C TRP A 281 -11.39 -6.48 4.39
N THR A 282 -11.83 -7.15 5.45
CA THR A 282 -12.66 -6.48 6.47
C THR A 282 -11.86 -5.47 7.31
N ALA A 283 -10.55 -5.68 7.50
CA ALA A 283 -9.67 -4.68 8.12
C ALA A 283 -9.45 -3.47 7.20
N LEU A 284 -9.30 -3.69 5.89
CA LEU A 284 -9.23 -2.60 4.91
C LEU A 284 -10.52 -1.78 4.86
N ILE A 285 -11.70 -2.43 4.95
CA ILE A 285 -12.98 -1.72 5.08
C ILE A 285 -13.03 -0.90 6.38
N ALA A 286 -12.60 -1.49 7.51
CA ALA A 286 -12.54 -0.79 8.79
C ALA A 286 -11.61 0.44 8.71
N PHE A 287 -10.46 0.30 8.06
CA PHE A 287 -9.53 1.39 7.79
C PHE A 287 -10.21 2.53 7.01
N LEU A 288 -10.92 2.22 5.91
CA LEU A 288 -11.66 3.24 5.15
C LEU A 288 -12.71 3.96 5.98
N LEU A 289 -13.45 3.24 6.81
CA LEU A 289 -14.48 3.83 7.67
C LEU A 289 -13.87 4.76 8.71
N VAL A 290 -12.75 4.37 9.33
CA VAL A 290 -12.02 5.22 10.27
C VAL A 290 -11.50 6.48 9.57
N ARG A 291 -10.91 6.35 8.38
CA ARG A 291 -10.45 7.50 7.58
C ARG A 291 -11.59 8.44 7.22
N TYR A 292 -12.74 7.90 6.84
CA TYR A 292 -13.93 8.69 6.57
C TYR A 292 -14.39 9.49 7.79
N LEU A 293 -14.48 8.84 8.96
CA LEU A 293 -14.84 9.51 10.20
C LEU A 293 -13.83 10.60 10.59
N GLN A 294 -12.53 10.34 10.41
CA GLN A 294 -11.49 11.35 10.65
C GLN A 294 -11.63 12.55 9.73
N THR A 295 -11.98 12.32 8.46
CA THR A 295 -12.19 13.40 7.48
C THR A 295 -13.40 14.25 7.86
N LEU A 296 -14.51 13.63 8.23
CA LEU A 296 -15.69 14.35 8.73
C LEU A 296 -15.38 15.16 10.00
N ALA A 297 -14.66 14.55 10.96
CA ALA A 297 -14.28 15.22 12.19
C ALA A 297 -13.38 16.44 11.94
N LYS A 298 -12.46 16.37 10.98
CA LYS A 298 -11.62 17.51 10.58
C LYS A 298 -12.46 18.63 9.92
N GLN A 299 -13.45 18.27 9.14
CA GLN A 299 -14.34 19.25 8.50
C GLN A 299 -15.21 19.99 9.53
N GLU A 300 -15.54 19.35 10.64
CA GLU A 300 -16.32 19.93 11.74
C GLU A 300 -15.43 20.59 12.81
N GLU A 301 -14.12 20.76 12.58
CA GLU A 301 -13.12 21.26 13.55
C GLU A 301 -13.00 20.42 14.84
N VAL A 302 -13.54 19.21 14.82
CA VAL A 302 -13.47 18.27 15.95
C VAL A 302 -12.17 17.46 15.86
N LYS A 303 -11.28 17.61 16.85
CA LYS A 303 -10.06 16.79 16.95
C LYS A 303 -10.41 15.38 17.43
N TRP A 304 -10.50 14.43 16.51
CA TRP A 304 -10.59 13.01 16.85
C TRP A 304 -9.20 12.45 17.13
N ASN A 305 -9.02 11.93 18.35
CA ASN A 305 -7.80 11.22 18.71
C ASN A 305 -8.03 9.72 18.48
N THR A 306 -7.31 9.12 17.51
CA THR A 306 -7.42 7.69 17.20
C THR A 306 -7.01 6.77 18.36
N SER A 307 -6.26 7.26 19.34
CA SER A 307 -5.91 6.50 20.56
C SER A 307 -7.11 6.18 21.46
N ASN A 308 -8.22 6.88 21.28
CA ASN A 308 -9.47 6.64 22.04
C ASN A 308 -10.43 5.67 21.33
N LEU A 309 -10.08 5.19 20.14
CA LEU A 309 -10.88 4.22 19.37
C LEU A 309 -10.38 2.78 19.48
N VAL A 310 -9.35 2.54 20.29
CA VAL A 310 -8.73 1.22 20.52
C VAL A 310 -9.01 0.68 21.91
#